data_6047eeddac661262278c2fb6058cf210
#
_entry.id   6047eeddac661262278c2fb6058cf210
#
_cell.length_a   1.000
_cell.length_b   1.000
_cell.length_c   1.000
_cell.angle_alpha   90.00
_cell.angle_beta   90.00
_cell.angle_gamma   90.00
#
_symmetry.space_group_name_H-M   'P 1'
#
loop_
_entity.id
_entity.type
_entity.pdbx_description
1 polymer ?
#
loop_
_entity_poly.entity_id
_entity_poly.type
_entity_poly.pdbx_seq_one_letter_code
_entity_poly.pdbx_strand_id
1 'polypeptide(L)'
;MLDPCETLSIRTQADLLEVDRSSLYYKPLGESEQNLALMRRIDELFLEDPTLGVLGMQDELRDLGFDFNEKRIRRLMRKMCLEPIYPKRNLSRLGVSRYIHPYLLRELEVTRPNQVWAIDITYIPMRSGFMYLTAIIDVYSRFIVGWQISNSLEKETQTDLLRAAIARYGKPEIINSDQGSQYTCEHWVSTLLEAGIRISMDGKGRATDNAFIERFFGTLKRKHVYLYPASNGLELYVGVAKFIEKYNRRNHQGIERKKPINLYQQAA
;
A
#
# COMPACT_ATOMS: atom_id res chain seq x y z
N MET A 1 44.82 3.40 -23.64
CA MET A 1 45.69 4.09 -22.67
C MET A 1 46.63 4.94 -23.50
N LEU A 2 46.78 6.23 -23.17
CA LEU A 2 47.71 7.11 -23.90
C LEU A 2 49.11 6.77 -23.46
N ASP A 3 50.02 6.56 -24.42
CA ASP A 3 51.43 6.18 -24.14
C ASP A 3 52.36 7.29 -24.59
N PRO A 4 53.13 7.92 -23.66
CA PRO A 4 54.12 8.93 -24.00
C PRO A 4 55.27 8.42 -24.86
N CYS A 5 55.50 7.13 -24.92
CA CYS A 5 56.57 6.49 -25.65
C CYS A 5 56.21 6.06 -27.07
N GLU A 6 54.94 6.24 -27.48
CA GLU A 6 54.48 5.95 -28.83
C GLU A 6 54.98 6.96 -29.85
N THR A 7 55.03 6.53 -31.12
CA THR A 7 55.47 7.40 -32.27
C THR A 7 54.50 8.56 -32.55
N LEU A 8 53.24 8.41 -32.13
CA LEU A 8 52.23 9.47 -32.28
C LEU A 8 52.28 10.44 -31.09
N SER A 9 52.18 11.73 -31.39
CA SER A 9 52.10 12.73 -30.34
C SER A 9 50.90 12.51 -29.42
N ILE A 10 51.01 12.89 -28.15
CA ILE A 10 49.89 12.81 -27.16
C ILE A 10 48.64 13.56 -27.69
N ARG A 11 48.83 14.64 -28.44
CA ARG A 11 47.73 15.37 -29.08
C ARG A 11 46.99 14.52 -30.12
N THR A 12 47.75 13.88 -31.00
CA THR A 12 47.17 13.01 -32.04
C THR A 12 46.50 11.77 -31.42
N GLN A 13 47.09 11.20 -30.36
CA GLN A 13 46.48 10.09 -29.64
C GLN A 13 45.17 10.49 -28.95
N ALA A 14 45.14 11.70 -28.35
CA ALA A 14 43.92 12.21 -27.71
C ALA A 14 42.81 12.51 -28.72
N ASP A 15 43.17 13.10 -29.88
CA ASP A 15 42.23 13.36 -30.96
C ASP A 15 41.65 12.06 -31.55
N LEU A 16 42.47 11.02 -31.74
CA LEU A 16 42.01 9.69 -32.22
C LEU A 16 41.11 8.96 -31.21
N LEU A 17 41.28 9.20 -29.93
CA LEU A 17 40.47 8.59 -28.87
C LEU A 17 39.25 9.46 -28.47
N GLU A 18 39.06 10.59 -29.17
CA GLU A 18 37.99 11.57 -28.87
C GLU A 18 37.98 12.02 -27.40
N VAL A 19 39.17 12.12 -26.77
CA VAL A 19 39.36 12.54 -25.39
C VAL A 19 39.95 13.94 -25.34
N ASP A 20 39.36 14.80 -24.52
CA ASP A 20 39.92 16.14 -24.31
C ASP A 20 41.30 16.05 -23.67
N ARG A 21 42.32 16.63 -24.32
CA ARG A 21 43.73 16.62 -23.88
C ARG A 21 43.88 17.19 -22.46
N SER A 22 43.06 18.16 -22.05
CA SER A 22 43.11 18.75 -20.70
C SER A 22 42.80 17.73 -19.61
N SER A 23 41.92 16.75 -19.91
CA SER A 23 41.56 15.70 -18.98
C SER A 23 42.73 14.77 -18.60
N LEU A 24 43.73 14.67 -19.47
CA LEU A 24 44.94 13.86 -19.22
C LEU A 24 45.82 14.42 -18.10
N TYR A 25 45.82 15.71 -17.97
CA TYR A 25 46.66 16.44 -16.98
C TYR A 25 45.85 16.77 -15.71
N TYR A 26 44.55 16.43 -15.69
CA TYR A 26 43.72 16.63 -14.52
C TYR A 26 44.12 15.65 -13.40
N LYS A 27 44.65 16.22 -12.32
CA LYS A 27 44.86 15.47 -11.06
C LYS A 27 43.68 15.76 -10.15
N PRO A 28 42.90 14.73 -9.79
CA PRO A 28 41.80 14.91 -8.85
C PRO A 28 42.33 15.51 -7.55
N LEU A 29 41.80 16.64 -7.14
CA LEU A 29 42.03 17.18 -5.81
C LEU A 29 41.29 16.31 -4.79
N GLY A 30 41.97 15.88 -3.74
CA GLY A 30 41.37 15.24 -2.60
C GLY A 30 40.32 16.12 -1.92
N GLU A 31 39.55 15.54 -1.00
CA GLU A 31 38.63 16.33 -0.17
C GLU A 31 39.42 17.22 0.80
N SER A 32 38.88 18.42 1.08
CA SER A 32 39.46 19.31 2.08
C SER A 32 39.35 18.70 3.48
N GLU A 33 40.21 19.10 4.41
CA GLU A 33 40.16 18.65 5.80
C GLU A 33 38.78 18.87 6.43
N GLN A 34 38.15 20.00 6.10
CA GLN A 34 36.80 20.33 6.54
C GLN A 34 35.75 19.33 6.01
N ASN A 35 35.88 18.87 4.77
CA ASN A 35 35.02 17.83 4.22
C ASN A 35 35.30 16.48 4.86
N LEU A 36 36.56 16.14 5.13
CA LEU A 36 36.92 14.90 5.81
C LEU A 36 36.37 14.85 7.25
N ALA A 37 36.41 15.97 7.97
CA ALA A 37 35.80 16.07 9.30
C ALA A 37 34.26 15.90 9.22
N LEU A 38 33.61 16.54 8.23
CA LEU A 38 32.17 16.41 8.00
C LEU A 38 31.79 14.97 7.61
N MET A 39 32.58 14.31 6.77
CA MET A 39 32.36 12.92 6.39
C MET A 39 32.43 11.97 7.60
N ARG A 40 33.37 12.17 8.52
CA ARG A 40 33.45 11.39 9.76
C ARG A 40 32.16 11.58 10.60
N ARG A 41 31.69 12.82 10.71
CA ARG A 41 30.47 13.09 11.47
C ARG A 41 29.22 12.50 10.82
N ILE A 42 29.10 12.58 9.49
CA ILE A 42 28.05 11.92 8.71
C ILE A 42 28.07 10.40 8.93
N ASP A 43 29.26 9.79 8.96
CA ASP A 43 29.42 8.35 9.19
C ASP A 43 28.94 7.94 10.58
N GLU A 44 29.33 8.67 11.61
CA GLU A 44 28.88 8.45 13.00
C GLU A 44 27.36 8.51 13.11
N LEU A 45 26.70 9.55 12.60
CA LEU A 45 25.26 9.71 12.62
C LEU A 45 24.55 8.61 11.81
N PHE A 46 25.13 8.21 10.69
CA PHE A 46 24.56 7.15 9.86
C PHE A 46 24.70 5.76 10.51
N LEU A 47 25.71 5.53 11.31
CA LEU A 47 25.84 4.30 12.10
C LEU A 47 24.82 4.24 13.25
N GLU A 48 24.48 5.40 13.84
CA GLU A 48 23.44 5.49 14.88
C GLU A 48 22.03 5.30 14.29
N ASP A 49 21.74 5.96 13.15
CA ASP A 49 20.48 5.82 12.44
C ASP A 49 20.70 5.69 10.91
N PRO A 50 20.78 4.47 10.40
CA PRO A 50 20.96 4.21 8.96
C PRO A 50 19.73 4.56 8.10
N THR A 51 18.65 5.06 8.68
CA THR A 51 17.47 5.52 7.94
C THR A 51 17.54 7.00 7.56
N LEU A 52 18.52 7.75 8.07
CA LEU A 52 18.70 9.17 7.82
C LEU A 52 18.96 9.46 6.34
N GLY A 53 17.99 10.10 5.69
CA GLY A 53 18.15 10.70 4.37
C GLY A 53 18.94 12.01 4.44
N VAL A 54 19.21 12.61 3.26
CA VAL A 54 20.01 13.85 3.16
C VAL A 54 19.44 15.00 4.02
N LEU A 55 18.11 15.16 4.07
CA LEU A 55 17.47 16.21 4.86
C LEU A 55 17.56 15.93 6.35
N GLY A 56 17.25 14.69 6.79
CA GLY A 56 17.41 14.30 8.19
C GLY A 56 18.86 14.41 8.65
N MET A 57 19.82 13.99 7.83
CA MET A 57 21.25 14.18 8.09
C MET A 57 21.63 15.67 8.22
N GLN A 58 21.02 16.55 7.43
CA GLN A 58 21.23 17.98 7.54
C GLN A 58 20.70 18.54 8.87
N ASP A 59 19.53 18.10 9.29
CA ASP A 59 18.91 18.56 10.54
C ASP A 59 19.76 18.10 11.73
N GLU A 60 20.16 16.84 11.81
CA GLU A 60 21.06 16.32 12.85
C GLU A 60 22.39 17.07 12.90
N LEU A 61 23.00 17.33 11.75
CA LEU A 61 24.24 18.13 11.69
C LEU A 61 24.04 19.55 12.17
N ARG A 62 22.90 20.17 11.86
CA ARG A 62 22.57 21.52 12.30
C ARG A 62 22.40 21.60 13.81
N ASP A 63 21.75 20.60 14.42
CA ASP A 63 21.60 20.53 15.89
C ASP A 63 22.94 20.36 16.60
N LEU A 64 23.95 19.81 15.91
CA LEU A 64 25.33 19.73 16.38
C LEU A 64 26.17 20.98 16.07
N GLY A 65 25.55 22.04 15.50
CA GLY A 65 26.22 23.31 15.16
C GLY A 65 26.89 23.35 13.80
N PHE A 66 26.64 22.35 12.93
CA PHE A 66 27.19 22.30 11.57
C PHE A 66 26.15 22.75 10.56
N ASP A 67 26.16 24.01 10.15
CA ASP A 67 25.24 24.52 9.13
C ASP A 67 25.85 24.40 7.71
N PHE A 68 25.50 23.32 7.01
CA PHE A 68 25.95 23.05 5.65
C PHE A 68 24.76 22.92 4.69
N ASN A 69 24.98 23.34 3.45
CA ASN A 69 23.98 23.21 2.41
C ASN A 69 23.72 21.72 2.08
N GLU A 70 22.44 21.38 1.87
CA GLU A 70 21.95 20.06 1.45
C GLU A 70 22.76 19.47 0.28
N LYS A 71 23.12 20.29 -0.73
CA LYS A 71 23.90 19.84 -1.90
C LYS A 71 25.28 19.31 -1.50
N ARG A 72 25.93 19.93 -0.50
CA ARG A 72 27.24 19.49 0.02
C ARG A 72 27.10 18.15 0.74
N ILE A 73 26.13 18.02 1.62
CA ILE A 73 25.84 16.76 2.36
C ILE A 73 25.52 15.64 1.38
N ARG A 74 24.63 15.86 0.42
CA ARG A 74 24.27 14.89 -0.62
C ARG A 74 25.49 14.41 -1.42
N ARG A 75 26.39 15.32 -1.80
CA ARG A 75 27.62 14.96 -2.49
C ARG A 75 28.52 14.07 -1.65
N LEU A 76 28.69 14.42 -0.38
CA LEU A 76 29.57 13.65 0.53
C LEU A 76 28.96 12.27 0.84
N MET A 77 27.66 12.17 1.15
CA MET A 77 27.01 10.88 1.35
C MET A 77 27.15 9.97 0.12
N ARG A 78 26.94 10.50 -1.09
CA ARG A 78 27.17 9.74 -2.33
C ARG A 78 28.61 9.29 -2.49
N LYS A 79 29.57 10.14 -2.15
CA LYS A 79 31.00 9.80 -2.22
C LYS A 79 31.39 8.70 -1.22
N MET A 80 30.71 8.65 -0.07
CA MET A 80 30.85 7.61 0.95
C MET A 80 30.02 6.35 0.65
N CYS A 81 29.25 6.34 -0.45
CA CYS A 81 28.31 5.27 -0.80
C CYS A 81 27.25 5.01 0.29
N LEU A 82 26.87 6.04 1.05
CA LEU A 82 25.82 5.95 2.06
C LEU A 82 24.45 6.14 1.42
N GLU A 83 23.63 5.09 1.50
CA GLU A 83 22.23 5.12 1.07
C GLU A 83 21.33 4.79 2.25
N PRO A 84 20.30 5.63 2.56
CA PRO A 84 19.38 5.36 3.66
C PRO A 84 18.66 4.03 3.49
N ILE A 85 18.57 3.27 4.57
CA ILE A 85 17.86 1.99 4.60
C ILE A 85 16.37 2.27 4.84
N TYR A 86 15.55 2.07 3.82
CA TYR A 86 14.09 2.12 3.92
C TYR A 86 13.45 1.04 3.05
N PRO A 87 12.24 0.58 3.41
CA PRO A 87 11.53 -0.40 2.58
C PRO A 87 11.28 0.20 1.19
N LYS A 88 11.97 -0.32 0.18
CA LYS A 88 11.72 0.08 -1.21
C LYS A 88 10.32 -0.35 -1.61
N ARG A 89 9.58 0.54 -2.29
CA ARG A 89 8.29 0.15 -2.88
C ARG A 89 8.53 -1.04 -3.80
N ASN A 90 7.73 -2.08 -3.61
CA ASN A 90 7.75 -3.21 -4.54
C ASN A 90 7.30 -2.70 -5.91
N LEU A 91 8.26 -2.56 -6.83
CA LEU A 91 8.03 -2.11 -8.20
C LEU A 91 7.58 -3.24 -9.12
N SER A 92 7.11 -4.36 -8.58
CA SER A 92 6.40 -5.35 -9.38
C SER A 92 5.27 -4.60 -10.10
N ARG A 93 5.49 -4.30 -11.37
CA ARG A 93 4.47 -3.70 -12.24
C ARG A 93 3.29 -4.66 -12.18
N LEU A 94 2.22 -4.25 -11.51
CA LEU A 94 0.92 -4.88 -11.69
C LEU A 94 0.70 -4.94 -13.20
N GLY A 95 0.52 -6.16 -13.74
CA GLY A 95 0.21 -6.35 -15.16
C GLY A 95 -0.95 -5.44 -15.54
N VAL A 96 -1.02 -5.03 -16.79
CA VAL A 96 -2.16 -4.23 -17.26
C VAL A 96 -3.41 -5.05 -16.98
N SER A 97 -4.19 -4.64 -15.99
CA SER A 97 -5.45 -5.28 -15.64
C SER A 97 -6.39 -5.15 -16.84
N ARG A 98 -6.84 -6.29 -17.39
CA ARG A 98 -7.71 -6.31 -18.58
C ARG A 98 -9.14 -5.83 -18.26
N TYR A 99 -9.56 -5.93 -17.01
CA TYR A 99 -10.93 -5.68 -16.58
C TYR A 99 -10.96 -4.55 -15.54
N ILE A 100 -10.77 -3.30 -15.98
CA ILE A 100 -10.97 -2.13 -15.16
C ILE A 100 -12.34 -1.55 -15.48
N HIS A 101 -13.17 -1.38 -14.45
CA HIS A 101 -14.50 -0.81 -14.56
C HIS A 101 -14.55 0.61 -13.98
N PRO A 102 -15.46 1.48 -14.47
CA PRO A 102 -15.57 2.83 -13.96
C PRO A 102 -16.12 2.85 -12.53
N TYR A 103 -15.79 3.91 -11.77
CA TYR A 103 -16.36 4.15 -10.46
C TYR A 103 -17.79 4.72 -10.61
N LEU A 104 -18.79 3.96 -10.13
CA LEU A 104 -20.21 4.27 -10.33
C LEU A 104 -20.84 5.02 -9.16
N LEU A 105 -20.13 5.21 -8.03
CA LEU A 105 -20.74 5.70 -6.79
C LEU A 105 -20.58 7.21 -6.58
N ARG A 106 -19.94 7.95 -7.47
CA ARG A 106 -19.61 9.37 -7.26
C ARG A 106 -20.84 10.25 -7.04
N GLU A 107 -21.92 10.02 -7.80
CA GLU A 107 -23.15 10.81 -7.78
C GLU A 107 -24.35 9.94 -7.37
N LEU A 108 -24.09 8.73 -6.89
CA LEU A 108 -25.12 7.78 -6.50
C LEU A 108 -25.52 8.01 -5.05
N GLU A 109 -26.75 8.42 -4.81
CA GLU A 109 -27.34 8.38 -3.48
C GLU A 109 -27.78 6.96 -3.15
N VAL A 110 -27.19 6.39 -2.09
CA VAL A 110 -27.50 5.02 -1.63
C VAL A 110 -28.65 5.11 -0.62
N THR A 111 -29.83 4.69 -1.03
CA THR A 111 -31.10 4.90 -0.29
C THR A 111 -31.71 3.64 0.30
N ARG A 112 -31.24 2.44 -0.10
CA ARG A 112 -31.82 1.16 0.35
C ARG A 112 -30.77 0.05 0.47
N PRO A 113 -31.03 -1.00 1.25
CA PRO A 113 -30.20 -2.21 1.28
C PRO A 113 -30.11 -2.86 -0.10
N ASN A 114 -29.02 -3.58 -0.33
CA ASN A 114 -28.71 -4.29 -1.58
C ASN A 114 -28.61 -3.38 -2.83
N GLN A 115 -28.58 -2.05 -2.66
CA GLN A 115 -28.28 -1.16 -3.77
C GLN A 115 -26.78 -1.18 -4.09
N VAL A 116 -25.92 -1.13 -3.07
CA VAL A 116 -24.47 -1.19 -3.22
C VAL A 116 -23.86 -2.06 -2.14
N TRP A 117 -23.10 -3.06 -2.53
CA TRP A 117 -22.18 -3.75 -1.65
C TRP A 117 -20.74 -3.32 -1.93
N ALA A 118 -19.94 -3.18 -0.88
CA ALA A 118 -18.50 -2.98 -0.99
C ALA A 118 -17.77 -4.23 -0.50
N ILE A 119 -16.77 -4.67 -1.26
CA ILE A 119 -15.91 -5.81 -0.92
C ILE A 119 -14.46 -5.36 -0.86
N ASP A 120 -13.72 -5.90 0.10
CA ASP A 120 -12.29 -5.65 0.21
C ASP A 120 -11.61 -6.72 1.07
N ILE A 121 -10.28 -6.77 1.01
CA ILE A 121 -9.44 -7.72 1.72
C ILE A 121 -8.48 -6.96 2.64
N THR A 122 -8.34 -7.45 3.86
CA THR A 122 -7.37 -6.89 4.80
C THR A 122 -6.51 -7.95 5.46
N TYR A 123 -5.28 -7.59 5.82
CA TYR A 123 -4.39 -8.42 6.64
C TYR A 123 -4.80 -8.34 8.10
N ILE A 124 -4.91 -9.49 8.75
CA ILE A 124 -5.14 -9.60 10.19
C ILE A 124 -3.88 -10.19 10.82
N PRO A 125 -3.13 -9.41 11.61
CA PRO A 125 -1.97 -9.94 12.32
C PRO A 125 -2.42 -10.88 13.44
N MET A 126 -1.63 -11.94 13.65
CA MET A 126 -1.74 -12.87 14.75
C MET A 126 -0.48 -12.81 15.62
N ARG A 127 -0.39 -13.56 16.71
CA ARG A 127 0.85 -13.67 17.50
C ARG A 127 2.02 -14.18 16.67
N SER A 128 1.74 -15.06 15.71
CA SER A 128 2.73 -15.53 14.73
C SER A 128 2.10 -15.48 13.34
N GLY A 129 2.68 -14.68 12.45
CA GLY A 129 2.19 -14.53 11.08
C GLY A 129 0.94 -13.66 10.94
N PHE A 130 0.17 -13.92 9.90
CA PHE A 130 -1.08 -13.19 9.60
C PHE A 130 -2.03 -14.08 8.78
N MET A 131 -3.29 -13.69 8.72
CA MET A 131 -4.30 -14.23 7.80
C MET A 131 -4.99 -13.09 7.04
N TYR A 132 -5.66 -13.43 5.96
CA TYR A 132 -6.47 -12.50 5.18
C TYR A 132 -7.92 -12.58 5.65
N LEU A 133 -8.54 -11.44 5.82
CA LEU A 133 -9.98 -11.31 6.00
C LEU A 133 -10.56 -10.60 4.79
N THR A 134 -11.42 -11.30 4.06
CA THR A 134 -12.32 -10.70 3.08
C THR A 134 -13.65 -10.40 3.73
N ALA A 135 -14.22 -9.23 3.50
CA ALA A 135 -15.56 -8.89 3.98
C ALA A 135 -16.37 -8.20 2.89
N ILE A 136 -17.68 -8.36 2.96
CA ILE A 136 -18.66 -7.66 2.13
C ILE A 136 -19.60 -6.88 3.05
N ILE A 137 -19.70 -5.59 2.83
CA ILE A 137 -20.56 -4.69 3.59
C ILE A 137 -21.63 -4.10 2.68
N ASP A 138 -22.88 -4.08 3.15
CA ASP A 138 -23.94 -3.28 2.55
C ASP A 138 -23.70 -1.80 2.86
N VAL A 139 -23.59 -0.98 1.81
CA VAL A 139 -23.20 0.42 1.95
C VAL A 139 -24.30 1.27 2.60
N TYR A 140 -25.58 0.93 2.44
CA TYR A 140 -26.68 1.64 3.07
C TYR A 140 -26.75 1.38 4.58
N SER A 141 -26.90 0.13 4.94
CA SER A 141 -27.14 -0.30 6.34
C SER A 141 -25.88 -0.46 7.18
N ARG A 142 -24.70 -0.53 6.56
CA ARG A 142 -23.41 -0.93 7.19
C ARG A 142 -23.41 -2.39 7.67
N PHE A 143 -24.38 -3.19 7.28
CA PHE A 143 -24.49 -4.60 7.65
C PHE A 143 -23.41 -5.43 6.93
N ILE A 144 -22.69 -6.27 7.64
CA ILE A 144 -21.76 -7.21 7.03
C ILE A 144 -22.55 -8.40 6.53
N VAL A 145 -22.69 -8.49 5.21
CA VAL A 145 -23.45 -9.55 4.52
C VAL A 145 -22.64 -10.81 4.30
N GLY A 146 -21.31 -10.71 4.27
CA GLY A 146 -20.41 -11.84 4.10
C GLY A 146 -19.02 -11.54 4.63
N TRP A 147 -18.33 -12.59 5.09
CA TRP A 147 -16.92 -12.49 5.46
C TRP A 147 -16.28 -13.88 5.45
N GLN A 148 -14.97 -13.92 5.23
CA GLN A 148 -14.19 -15.16 5.21
C GLN A 148 -12.75 -14.87 5.63
N ILE A 149 -12.14 -15.82 6.35
CA ILE A 149 -10.73 -15.82 6.71
C ILE A 149 -10.01 -16.88 5.89
N SER A 150 -8.87 -16.50 5.30
CA SER A 150 -8.02 -17.42 4.52
C SER A 150 -6.54 -17.19 4.84
N ASN A 151 -5.73 -18.21 4.65
CA ASN A 151 -4.26 -18.12 4.68
C ASN A 151 -3.66 -17.81 3.30
N SER A 152 -4.47 -17.79 2.25
CA SER A 152 -4.07 -17.49 0.87
C SER A 152 -4.97 -16.41 0.26
N LEU A 153 -4.50 -15.80 -0.84
CA LEU A 153 -5.25 -14.84 -1.67
C LEU A 153 -5.76 -15.50 -2.96
N GLU A 154 -6.34 -16.69 -2.84
CA GLU A 154 -6.92 -17.39 -3.98
C GLU A 154 -8.12 -16.61 -4.53
N LYS A 155 -8.25 -16.57 -5.87
CA LYS A 155 -9.28 -15.79 -6.55
C LYS A 155 -10.67 -16.37 -6.37
N GLU A 156 -10.76 -17.69 -6.23
CA GLU A 156 -11.99 -18.46 -6.04
C GLU A 156 -12.66 -18.11 -4.71
N THR A 157 -11.88 -17.86 -3.68
CA THR A 157 -12.35 -17.53 -2.33
C THR A 157 -13.33 -16.34 -2.31
N GLN A 158 -13.04 -15.27 -3.07
CA GLN A 158 -13.89 -14.08 -3.14
C GLN A 158 -15.19 -14.36 -3.87
N THR A 159 -15.14 -15.16 -4.92
CA THR A 159 -16.31 -15.55 -5.71
C THR A 159 -17.27 -16.44 -4.91
N ASP A 160 -16.72 -17.39 -4.16
CA ASP A 160 -17.51 -18.28 -3.31
C ASP A 160 -18.17 -17.50 -2.15
N LEU A 161 -17.44 -16.60 -1.53
CA LEU A 161 -17.99 -15.70 -0.51
C LEU A 161 -19.15 -14.85 -1.07
N LEU A 162 -18.97 -14.30 -2.28
CA LEU A 162 -20.02 -13.51 -2.93
C LEU A 162 -21.26 -14.36 -3.24
N ARG A 163 -21.08 -15.56 -3.80
CA ARG A 163 -22.19 -16.50 -4.07
C ARG A 163 -22.95 -16.88 -2.81
N ALA A 164 -22.24 -17.17 -1.71
CA ALA A 164 -22.83 -17.46 -0.43
C ALA A 164 -23.64 -16.27 0.14
N ALA A 165 -23.09 -15.04 0.00
CA ALA A 165 -23.78 -13.83 0.42
C ALA A 165 -25.05 -13.58 -0.42
N ILE A 166 -24.97 -13.73 -1.75
CA ILE A 166 -26.12 -13.60 -2.66
C ILE A 166 -27.22 -14.62 -2.33
N ALA A 167 -26.85 -15.88 -2.12
CA ALA A 167 -27.80 -16.94 -1.78
C ALA A 167 -28.56 -16.67 -0.47
N ARG A 168 -27.91 -15.99 0.48
CA ARG A 168 -28.50 -15.72 1.80
C ARG A 168 -29.26 -14.41 1.89
N TYR A 169 -28.82 -13.40 1.18
CA TYR A 169 -29.28 -12.01 1.38
C TYR A 169 -29.84 -11.36 0.11
N GLY A 170 -29.91 -12.09 -1.00
CA GLY A 170 -30.24 -11.53 -2.30
C GLY A 170 -29.03 -10.87 -2.97
N LYS A 171 -29.19 -10.47 -4.22
CA LYS A 171 -28.11 -9.85 -5.00
C LYS A 171 -28.11 -8.33 -4.87
N PRO A 172 -26.91 -7.69 -4.84
CA PRO A 172 -26.82 -6.24 -4.93
C PRO A 172 -27.03 -5.77 -6.38
N GLU A 173 -27.35 -4.49 -6.56
CA GLU A 173 -27.37 -3.87 -7.89
C GLU A 173 -25.95 -3.53 -8.36
N ILE A 174 -25.10 -3.07 -7.44
CA ILE A 174 -23.71 -2.70 -7.70
C ILE A 174 -22.81 -3.36 -6.64
N ILE A 175 -21.67 -3.86 -7.09
CA ILE A 175 -20.58 -4.22 -6.19
C ILE A 175 -19.39 -3.28 -6.45
N ASN A 176 -18.84 -2.72 -5.39
CA ASN A 176 -17.66 -1.86 -5.41
C ASN A 176 -16.45 -2.59 -4.84
N SER A 177 -15.35 -2.55 -5.54
CA SER A 177 -14.07 -3.13 -5.10
C SER A 177 -12.91 -2.23 -5.46
N ASP A 178 -11.72 -2.52 -4.94
CA ASP A 178 -10.49 -1.94 -5.45
C ASP A 178 -10.08 -2.57 -6.81
N GLN A 179 -8.96 -2.09 -7.39
CA GLN A 179 -8.41 -2.62 -8.63
C GLN A 179 -7.43 -3.79 -8.38
N GLY A 180 -7.57 -4.51 -7.28
CA GLY A 180 -6.75 -5.67 -6.95
C GLY A 180 -6.87 -6.79 -7.98
N SER A 181 -5.83 -7.64 -8.08
CA SER A 181 -5.79 -8.75 -9.04
C SER A 181 -6.92 -9.77 -8.83
N GLN A 182 -7.47 -9.85 -7.63
CA GLN A 182 -8.60 -10.70 -7.27
C GLN A 182 -9.89 -10.24 -7.93
N TYR A 183 -10.09 -8.91 -8.05
CA TYR A 183 -11.31 -8.29 -8.58
C TYR A 183 -11.22 -7.91 -10.05
N THR A 184 -10.02 -7.98 -10.64
CA THR A 184 -9.79 -7.67 -12.06
C THR A 184 -9.51 -8.95 -12.89
N CYS A 185 -9.82 -10.13 -12.36
CA CYS A 185 -9.71 -11.40 -13.07
C CYS A 185 -11.02 -11.75 -13.78
N GLU A 186 -10.90 -12.55 -14.86
CA GLU A 186 -12.03 -12.97 -15.68
C GLU A 186 -13.11 -13.71 -14.88
N HIS A 187 -12.70 -14.59 -13.97
CA HIS A 187 -13.60 -15.39 -13.15
C HIS A 187 -14.51 -14.53 -12.25
N TRP A 188 -13.95 -13.48 -11.64
CA TRP A 188 -14.73 -12.53 -10.83
C TRP A 188 -15.71 -11.73 -11.69
N VAL A 189 -15.21 -11.17 -12.79
CA VAL A 189 -16.02 -10.31 -13.67
C VAL A 189 -17.15 -11.10 -14.33
N SER A 190 -16.87 -12.31 -14.85
CA SER A 190 -17.92 -13.17 -15.45
C SER A 190 -19.00 -13.54 -14.44
N THR A 191 -18.62 -13.92 -13.21
CA THR A 191 -19.59 -14.23 -12.15
C THR A 191 -20.53 -13.05 -11.85
N LEU A 192 -20.02 -11.84 -11.80
CA LEU A 192 -20.85 -10.65 -11.55
C LEU A 192 -21.78 -10.33 -12.73
N LEU A 193 -21.26 -10.43 -13.95
CA LEU A 193 -22.07 -10.19 -15.18
C LEU A 193 -23.18 -11.24 -15.35
N GLU A 194 -22.89 -12.52 -15.10
CA GLU A 194 -23.87 -13.61 -15.11
C GLU A 194 -24.98 -13.39 -14.07
N ALA A 195 -24.62 -12.86 -12.90
CA ALA A 195 -25.58 -12.50 -11.87
C ALA A 195 -26.36 -11.20 -12.18
N GLY A 196 -26.00 -10.47 -13.25
CA GLY A 196 -26.59 -9.18 -13.59
C GLY A 196 -26.25 -8.07 -12.59
N ILE A 197 -25.06 -8.13 -11.99
CA ILE A 197 -24.57 -7.15 -11.02
C ILE A 197 -23.64 -6.16 -11.72
N ARG A 198 -23.85 -4.87 -11.54
CA ARG A 198 -22.97 -3.83 -12.09
C ARG A 198 -21.68 -3.75 -11.27
N ILE A 199 -20.56 -3.60 -11.96
CA ILE A 199 -19.24 -3.54 -11.35
C ILE A 199 -18.79 -2.09 -11.24
N SER A 200 -18.39 -1.70 -10.05
CA SER A 200 -17.75 -0.41 -9.74
C SER A 200 -16.35 -0.67 -9.19
N MET A 201 -15.37 0.09 -9.64
CA MET A 201 -14.00 -0.01 -9.12
C MET A 201 -13.48 1.34 -8.70
N ASP A 202 -12.80 1.37 -7.55
CA ASP A 202 -12.19 2.58 -7.02
C ASP A 202 -11.18 3.17 -8.00
N GLY A 203 -11.13 4.49 -8.08
CA GLY A 203 -10.12 5.18 -8.87
C GLY A 203 -8.72 4.97 -8.28
N LYS A 204 -7.72 4.79 -9.14
CA LYS A 204 -6.34 4.61 -8.70
C LYS A 204 -5.88 5.78 -7.81
N GLY A 205 -5.52 5.48 -6.55
CA GLY A 205 -5.05 6.46 -5.57
C GLY A 205 -6.15 7.26 -4.85
N ARG A 206 -7.43 6.85 -4.92
CA ARG A 206 -8.55 7.49 -4.20
C ARG A 206 -8.97 6.65 -3.01
N ALA A 207 -8.40 6.93 -1.85
CA ALA A 207 -8.70 6.24 -0.58
C ALA A 207 -10.14 6.45 -0.07
N THR A 208 -10.91 7.39 -0.63
CA THR A 208 -12.27 7.68 -0.18
C THR A 208 -13.34 6.80 -0.83
N ASP A 209 -13.01 6.13 -1.93
CA ASP A 209 -13.98 5.44 -2.77
C ASP A 209 -14.48 4.13 -2.10
N ASN A 210 -13.69 3.53 -1.18
CA ASN A 210 -14.09 2.34 -0.39
C ASN A 210 -14.09 2.58 1.14
N ALA A 211 -14.31 3.84 1.56
CA ALA A 211 -14.19 4.26 2.95
C ALA A 211 -15.08 3.48 3.95
N PHE A 212 -16.18 2.88 3.52
CA PHE A 212 -17.10 2.19 4.42
C PHE A 212 -16.51 0.87 4.92
N ILE A 213 -15.94 0.07 4.04
CA ILE A 213 -15.34 -1.20 4.43
C ILE A 213 -13.98 -0.96 5.12
N GLU A 214 -13.21 0.03 4.70
CA GLU A 214 -11.97 0.42 5.37
C GLU A 214 -12.22 0.85 6.82
N ARG A 215 -13.29 1.62 7.09
CA ARG A 215 -13.70 1.99 8.45
C ARG A 215 -14.13 0.79 9.27
N PHE A 216 -14.80 -0.19 8.67
CA PHE A 216 -15.13 -1.45 9.33
C PHE A 216 -13.85 -2.19 9.72
N PHE A 217 -12.91 -2.38 8.80
CA PHE A 217 -11.62 -3.03 9.11
C PHE A 217 -10.83 -2.28 10.18
N GLY A 218 -10.76 -0.96 10.10
CA GLY A 218 -10.13 -0.16 11.14
C GLY A 218 -10.80 -0.32 12.50
N THR A 219 -12.13 -0.46 12.53
CA THR A 219 -12.89 -0.69 13.77
C THR A 219 -12.63 -2.09 14.35
N LEU A 220 -12.65 -3.11 13.50
CA LEU A 220 -12.31 -4.50 13.87
C LEU A 220 -10.90 -4.59 14.45
N LYS A 221 -9.91 -4.04 13.74
CA LYS A 221 -8.51 -4.07 14.17
C LYS A 221 -8.31 -3.39 15.52
N ARG A 222 -8.80 -2.17 15.70
CA ARG A 222 -8.64 -1.40 16.93
C ARG A 222 -9.41 -1.97 18.12
N LYS A 223 -10.62 -2.49 17.89
CA LYS A 223 -11.51 -2.93 18.99
C LYS A 223 -11.43 -4.41 19.31
N HIS A 224 -10.77 -5.20 18.46
CA HIS A 224 -10.67 -6.64 18.66
C HIS A 224 -9.26 -7.17 18.39
N VAL A 225 -8.76 -7.07 17.15
CA VAL A 225 -7.54 -7.76 16.74
C VAL A 225 -6.31 -7.35 17.57
N TYR A 226 -6.09 -6.04 17.77
CA TYR A 226 -4.94 -5.55 18.54
C TYR A 226 -5.08 -5.73 20.05
N LEU A 227 -6.31 -5.85 20.54
CA LEU A 227 -6.56 -6.11 21.98
C LEU A 227 -6.48 -7.60 22.30
N TYR A 228 -6.84 -8.45 21.36
CA TYR A 228 -6.91 -9.90 21.53
C TYR A 228 -6.23 -10.60 20.36
N PRO A 229 -4.88 -10.53 20.27
CA PRO A 229 -4.15 -11.17 19.17
C PRO A 229 -4.28 -12.68 19.24
N ALA A 230 -4.84 -13.27 18.20
CA ALA A 230 -5.10 -14.70 18.10
C ALA A 230 -3.78 -15.50 17.97
N SER A 231 -3.75 -16.69 18.55
CA SER A 231 -2.62 -17.62 18.49
C SER A 231 -2.67 -18.54 17.28
N ASN A 232 -3.87 -18.76 16.72
CA ASN A 232 -4.10 -19.62 15.55
C ASN A 232 -5.33 -19.16 14.76
N GLY A 233 -5.53 -19.77 13.57
CA GLY A 233 -6.62 -19.41 12.67
C GLY A 233 -8.02 -19.71 13.22
N LEU A 234 -8.21 -20.75 14.04
CA LEU A 234 -9.49 -21.07 14.64
C LEU A 234 -9.88 -20.01 15.68
N GLU A 235 -8.96 -19.63 16.54
CA GLU A 235 -9.16 -18.57 17.54
C GLU A 235 -9.51 -17.25 16.84
N LEU A 236 -8.78 -16.91 15.77
CA LEU A 236 -9.07 -15.74 14.94
C LEU A 236 -10.48 -15.80 14.36
N TYR A 237 -10.87 -16.94 13.76
CA TYR A 237 -12.19 -17.13 13.17
C TYR A 237 -13.31 -16.90 14.20
N VAL A 238 -13.22 -17.55 15.36
CA VAL A 238 -14.21 -17.43 16.44
C VAL A 238 -14.29 -15.98 16.96
N GLY A 239 -13.14 -15.32 17.12
CA GLY A 239 -13.08 -13.94 17.57
C GLY A 239 -13.71 -12.96 16.58
N VAL A 240 -13.38 -13.10 15.30
CA VAL A 240 -13.95 -12.26 14.21
C VAL A 240 -15.45 -12.53 14.07
N ALA A 241 -15.89 -13.78 14.14
CA ALA A 241 -17.32 -14.14 14.09
C ALA A 241 -18.13 -13.42 15.18
N LYS A 242 -17.68 -13.52 16.44
CA LYS A 242 -18.31 -12.84 17.58
C LYS A 242 -18.29 -11.32 17.42
N PHE A 243 -17.19 -10.78 16.90
CA PHE A 243 -17.09 -9.33 16.67
C PHE A 243 -18.09 -8.86 15.60
N ILE A 244 -18.18 -9.56 14.47
CA ILE A 244 -19.10 -9.20 13.37
C ILE A 244 -20.55 -9.32 13.79
N GLU A 245 -20.90 -10.38 14.51
CA GLU A 245 -22.25 -10.51 15.08
C GLU A 245 -22.61 -9.33 15.99
N LYS A 246 -21.69 -8.97 16.90
CA LYS A 246 -21.86 -7.81 17.78
C LYS A 246 -21.90 -6.49 17.00
N TYR A 247 -21.07 -6.33 15.95
CA TYR A 247 -21.05 -5.15 15.08
C TYR A 247 -22.40 -4.96 14.39
N ASN A 248 -22.95 -6.01 13.80
CA ASN A 248 -24.23 -5.98 13.10
C ASN A 248 -25.41 -5.65 14.03
N ARG A 249 -25.30 -5.91 15.33
CA ARG A 249 -26.35 -5.70 16.34
C ARG A 249 -26.16 -4.44 17.21
N ARG A 250 -25.07 -3.70 17.03
CA ARG A 250 -24.79 -2.47 17.79
C ARG A 250 -25.27 -1.23 17.06
N ASN A 251 -25.60 -0.20 17.84
CA ASN A 251 -25.89 1.13 17.29
C ASN A 251 -24.65 1.71 16.61
N HIS A 252 -24.80 2.21 15.39
CA HIS A 252 -23.75 2.72 14.55
C HIS A 252 -23.92 4.20 14.26
N GLN A 253 -22.88 5.02 14.52
CA GLN A 253 -22.95 6.48 14.36
C GLN A 253 -23.25 6.91 12.91
N GLY A 254 -22.65 6.23 11.92
CA GLY A 254 -22.77 6.55 10.50
C GLY A 254 -24.13 6.21 9.86
N ILE A 255 -25.09 5.72 10.65
CA ILE A 255 -26.47 5.42 10.28
C ILE A 255 -27.43 5.88 11.39
N GLU A 256 -27.25 7.12 11.88
CA GLU A 256 -28.12 7.77 12.87
C GLU A 256 -28.34 6.94 14.15
N ARG A 257 -27.30 6.25 14.60
CA ARG A 257 -27.34 5.33 15.76
C ARG A 257 -28.32 4.15 15.62
N LYS A 258 -28.79 3.85 14.43
CA LYS A 258 -29.55 2.62 14.15
C LYS A 258 -28.63 1.39 14.20
N LYS A 259 -29.22 0.20 14.32
CA LYS A 259 -28.48 -1.07 14.25
C LYS A 259 -28.40 -1.53 12.79
N PRO A 260 -27.24 -1.92 12.27
CA PRO A 260 -27.09 -2.41 10.90
C PRO A 260 -28.09 -3.50 10.53
N ILE A 261 -28.29 -4.49 11.38
CA ILE A 261 -29.21 -5.60 11.13
C ILE A 261 -30.68 -5.11 10.97
N ASN A 262 -31.12 -4.18 11.81
CA ASN A 262 -32.50 -3.67 11.75
C ASN A 262 -32.72 -2.88 10.47
N LEU A 263 -31.75 -2.01 10.12
CA LEU A 263 -31.83 -1.19 8.92
C LEU A 263 -31.77 -2.03 7.63
N TYR A 264 -31.03 -3.14 7.68
CA TYR A 264 -30.97 -4.09 6.57
C TYR A 264 -32.27 -4.87 6.39
N GLN A 265 -32.88 -5.34 7.49
CA GLN A 265 -34.10 -6.17 7.46
C GLN A 265 -35.40 -5.38 7.25
N GLN A 266 -35.44 -4.09 7.58
CA GLN A 266 -36.67 -3.27 7.43
C GLN A 266 -37.02 -2.94 5.97
N ALA A 267 -36.11 -3.18 5.04
CA ALA A 267 -36.28 -2.83 3.63
C ALA A 267 -36.05 -4.03 2.68
N ALA A 268 -35.98 -5.26 3.22
CA ALA A 268 -35.87 -6.51 2.46
C ALA A 268 -37.30 -7.17 2.30
#